data_6cf26a6e50df7c7f0853063f194f124f
#
_entry.id   6cf26a6e50df7c7f0853063f194f124f
#
_cell.length_a   1.000
_cell.length_b   1.000
_cell.length_c   1.000
_cell.angle_alpha   90.00
_cell.angle_beta   90.00
_cell.angle_gamma   90.00
#
_symmetry.space_group_name_H-M   'P 1'
#
loop_
_entity.id
_entity.type
_entity.pdbx_description
1 polymer ?
#
loop_
_entity_poly.entity_id
_entity_poly.type
_entity_poly.pdbx_seq_one_letter_code
_entity_poly.pdbx_strand_id
1 'polypeptide(L)'
;QPWIASKWEGSPDHKTWTFTINDKVKFSNGKKVDAAAVKASIERAFEKSNRAKTFFEYDSMEANGQQLVIHTTKEYPNMPGLLADPLFLIVDVQAEKDGRNFAKEGPIGTGPYVVKSFTKERAEMAANENYWDGTVPFKTVEIPSIDDPNTRALSLQSGDVDMAVNIGPGEIGLFQGNDKFKVDEIASLRVVLARINQKGILGDDKVRAAVIS
;
A
#
# COMPACT_ATOMS: atom_id res chain seq x y z
N GLN A 1 -3.87 -13.89 2.25
CA GLN A 1 -2.85 -14.62 3.03
C GLN A 1 -2.66 -13.93 4.38
N PRO A 2 -2.64 -14.67 5.52
CA PRO A 2 -2.31 -14.11 6.82
C PRO A 2 -0.93 -13.45 6.83
N TRP A 3 -0.81 -12.32 7.54
CA TRP A 3 0.43 -11.56 7.63
C TRP A 3 0.55 -10.94 9.04
N ILE A 4 0.29 -9.64 9.20
CA ILE A 4 0.24 -9.00 10.52
C ILE A 4 -0.86 -9.62 11.38
N ALA A 5 -2.05 -9.87 10.82
CA ALA A 5 -3.04 -10.72 11.44
C ALA A 5 -2.78 -12.18 11.04
N SER A 6 -2.56 -13.05 12.01
CA SER A 6 -2.38 -14.49 11.81
C SER A 6 -3.70 -15.22 11.53
N LYS A 7 -4.81 -14.67 12.02
CA LYS A 7 -6.16 -15.21 11.90
C LYS A 7 -7.20 -14.09 11.95
N TRP A 8 -8.34 -14.34 11.32
CA TRP A 8 -9.52 -13.46 11.45
C TRP A 8 -10.81 -14.28 11.35
N GLU A 9 -11.85 -13.77 11.98
CA GLU A 9 -13.19 -14.34 11.96
C GLU A 9 -14.22 -13.21 11.85
N GLY A 10 -15.21 -13.40 10.99
CA GLY A 10 -16.35 -12.50 10.84
C GLY A 10 -17.60 -13.11 11.47
N SER A 11 -18.45 -12.28 12.08
CA SER A 11 -19.79 -12.67 12.49
C SER A 11 -20.67 -13.06 11.29
N PRO A 12 -21.73 -13.85 11.48
CA PRO A 12 -22.62 -14.25 10.37
C PRO A 12 -23.24 -13.08 9.60
N ASP A 13 -23.45 -11.95 10.26
CA ASP A 13 -23.95 -10.71 9.67
C ASP A 13 -22.84 -9.80 9.10
N HIS A 14 -21.57 -10.25 9.13
CA HIS A 14 -20.40 -9.50 8.66
C HIS A 14 -20.24 -8.07 9.24
N LYS A 15 -20.79 -7.82 10.44
CA LYS A 15 -20.68 -6.52 11.13
C LYS A 15 -19.65 -6.51 12.25
N THR A 16 -19.24 -7.69 12.72
CA THR A 16 -18.19 -7.81 13.72
C THR A 16 -17.06 -8.66 13.19
N TRP A 17 -15.85 -8.14 13.25
CA TRP A 17 -14.65 -8.83 12.79
C TRP A 17 -13.61 -8.90 13.90
N THR A 18 -13.14 -10.09 14.20
CA THR A 18 -12.07 -10.32 15.18
C THR A 18 -10.80 -10.72 14.46
N PHE A 19 -9.74 -9.97 14.67
CA PHE A 19 -8.40 -10.23 14.14
C PHE A 19 -7.46 -10.64 15.26
N THR A 20 -6.70 -11.71 15.08
CA THR A 20 -5.64 -12.11 15.99
C THR A 20 -4.31 -11.63 15.42
N ILE A 21 -3.67 -10.69 16.09
CA ILE A 21 -2.38 -10.14 15.68
C ILE A 21 -1.28 -11.14 15.97
N ASN A 22 -0.37 -11.32 15.03
CA ASN A 22 0.77 -12.23 15.15
C ASN A 22 1.75 -11.67 16.19
N ASP A 23 2.05 -12.45 17.21
CA ASP A 23 2.90 -12.09 18.35
C ASP A 23 4.39 -11.88 18.00
N LYS A 24 4.81 -12.35 16.82
CA LYS A 24 6.18 -12.14 16.30
C LYS A 24 6.38 -10.77 15.69
N VAL A 25 5.30 -10.08 15.27
CA VAL A 25 5.40 -8.80 14.57
C VAL A 25 6.00 -7.73 15.46
N LYS A 26 6.99 -7.04 14.89
CA LYS A 26 7.63 -5.88 15.51
C LYS A 26 7.67 -4.72 14.53
N PHE A 27 7.62 -3.53 15.08
CA PHE A 27 8.03 -2.33 14.36
C PHE A 27 9.53 -2.31 14.12
N SER A 28 9.98 -1.55 13.15
CA SER A 28 11.40 -1.41 12.82
C SER A 28 12.26 -0.82 13.95
N ASN A 29 11.65 -0.17 14.94
CA ASN A 29 12.32 0.27 16.17
C ASN A 29 12.36 -0.80 17.28
N GLY A 30 11.94 -2.03 17.00
CA GLY A 30 11.95 -3.16 17.91
C GLY A 30 10.74 -3.28 18.85
N LYS A 31 9.85 -2.28 18.91
CA LYS A 31 8.63 -2.36 19.71
C LYS A 31 7.71 -3.46 19.15
N LYS A 32 7.06 -4.21 20.03
CA LYS A 32 6.05 -5.20 19.64
C LYS A 32 4.81 -4.54 19.06
N VAL A 33 4.19 -5.24 18.13
CA VAL A 33 2.88 -4.87 17.57
C VAL A 33 1.82 -5.71 18.26
N ASP A 34 0.91 -5.05 18.95
CA ASP A 34 -0.28 -5.62 19.57
C ASP A 34 -1.55 -5.07 18.92
N ALA A 35 -2.72 -5.52 19.38
CA ALA A 35 -3.98 -5.03 18.87
C ALA A 35 -4.19 -3.53 19.10
N ALA A 36 -3.64 -2.96 20.18
CA ALA A 36 -3.76 -1.54 20.47
C ALA A 36 -2.95 -0.70 19.45
N ALA A 37 -1.76 -1.16 19.08
CA ALA A 37 -0.94 -0.51 18.06
C ALA A 37 -1.61 -0.58 16.66
N VAL A 38 -2.19 -1.73 16.31
CA VAL A 38 -2.94 -1.89 15.04
C VAL A 38 -4.18 -0.99 15.03
N LYS A 39 -4.97 -0.97 16.11
CA LYS A 39 -6.12 -0.06 16.28
C LYS A 39 -5.69 1.39 16.05
N ALA A 40 -4.68 1.86 16.77
CA ALA A 40 -4.20 3.23 16.66
C ALA A 40 -3.76 3.58 15.22
N SER A 41 -3.14 2.64 14.52
CA SER A 41 -2.72 2.83 13.13
C SER A 41 -3.92 2.95 12.17
N ILE A 42 -4.95 2.14 12.34
CA ILE A 42 -6.19 2.22 11.55
C ILE A 42 -6.91 3.54 11.85
N GLU A 43 -7.09 3.90 13.12
CA GLU A 43 -7.72 5.18 13.53
C GLU A 43 -6.99 6.37 12.93
N ARG A 44 -5.64 6.35 12.93
CA ARG A 44 -4.82 7.36 12.27
C ARG A 44 -5.12 7.46 10.78
N ALA A 45 -5.30 6.34 10.08
CA ALA A 45 -5.65 6.37 8.64
C ALA A 45 -7.00 7.07 8.41
N PHE A 46 -7.99 6.85 9.27
CA PHE A 46 -9.28 7.55 9.23
C PHE A 46 -9.16 9.03 9.57
N GLU A 47 -8.30 9.40 10.50
CA GLU A 47 -8.04 10.81 10.86
C GLU A 47 -7.33 11.58 9.73
N LYS A 48 -6.29 10.98 9.15
CA LYS A 48 -5.42 11.65 8.17
C LYS A 48 -5.95 11.60 6.73
N SER A 49 -6.86 10.68 6.41
CA SER A 49 -7.33 10.46 5.04
C SER A 49 -8.85 10.33 4.94
N ASN A 50 -9.47 11.26 4.23
CA ASN A 50 -10.89 11.12 3.88
C ASN A 50 -11.18 9.89 3.01
N ARG A 51 -10.17 9.39 2.29
CA ARG A 51 -10.29 8.16 1.49
C ARG A 51 -10.53 6.93 2.37
N ALA A 52 -9.98 6.86 3.58
CA ALA A 52 -10.21 5.73 4.48
C ALA A 52 -11.71 5.48 4.72
N LYS A 53 -12.49 6.56 4.88
CA LYS A 53 -13.94 6.51 5.08
C LYS A 53 -14.72 5.96 3.89
N THR A 54 -14.11 5.88 2.71
CA THR A 54 -14.75 5.29 1.52
C THR A 54 -14.59 3.77 1.46
N PHE A 55 -13.70 3.19 2.26
CA PHE A 55 -13.50 1.74 2.32
C PHE A 55 -14.51 1.08 3.24
N PHE A 56 -14.63 1.58 4.46
CA PHE A 56 -15.64 1.11 5.42
C PHE A 56 -15.92 2.16 6.48
N GLU A 57 -17.03 1.97 7.20
CA GLU A 57 -17.42 2.76 8.35
C GLU A 57 -17.47 1.83 9.57
N TYR A 58 -16.80 2.21 10.64
CA TYR A 58 -16.85 1.45 11.89
C TYR A 58 -17.57 2.24 12.97
N ASP A 59 -18.22 1.52 13.87
CA ASP A 59 -18.85 2.05 15.08
C ASP A 59 -17.83 2.12 16.22
N SER A 60 -17.16 1.00 16.47
CA SER A 60 -16.12 0.92 17.50
C SER A 60 -15.03 -0.07 17.13
N MET A 61 -13.88 0.08 17.78
CA MET A 61 -12.78 -0.88 17.75
C MET A 61 -12.31 -1.16 19.17
N GLU A 62 -12.19 -2.43 19.52
CA GLU A 62 -11.70 -2.89 20.81
C GLU A 62 -10.36 -3.62 20.62
N ALA A 63 -9.41 -3.36 21.52
CA ALA A 63 -8.11 -4.00 21.52
C ALA A 63 -7.83 -4.63 22.87
N ASN A 64 -7.59 -5.94 22.88
CA ASN A 64 -7.27 -6.69 24.08
C ASN A 64 -6.12 -7.67 23.80
N GLY A 65 -4.93 -7.36 24.29
CA GLY A 65 -3.71 -8.12 23.99
C GLY A 65 -3.45 -8.19 22.51
N GLN A 66 -3.56 -9.38 21.91
CA GLN A 66 -3.37 -9.60 20.47
C GLN A 66 -4.70 -9.65 19.70
N GLN A 67 -5.83 -9.43 20.33
CA GLN A 67 -7.14 -9.43 19.66
C GLN A 67 -7.62 -8.02 19.38
N LEU A 68 -7.88 -7.73 18.10
CA LEU A 68 -8.56 -6.53 17.62
C LEU A 68 -9.96 -6.92 17.16
N VAL A 69 -10.98 -6.30 17.75
CA VAL A 69 -12.37 -6.45 17.33
C VAL A 69 -12.83 -5.16 16.67
N ILE A 70 -13.40 -5.25 15.49
CA ILE A 70 -13.95 -4.12 14.73
C ILE A 70 -15.45 -4.33 14.59
N HIS A 71 -16.23 -3.39 15.10
CA HIS A 71 -17.67 -3.32 14.91
C HIS A 71 -18.02 -2.30 13.84
N THR A 72 -18.82 -2.68 12.87
CA THR A 72 -19.18 -1.83 11.75
C THR A 72 -20.67 -1.52 11.71
N THR A 73 -21.01 -0.37 11.17
CA THR A 73 -22.42 0.06 11.02
C THR A 73 -23.13 -0.71 9.91
N LYS A 74 -22.41 -1.19 8.92
CA LYS A 74 -22.89 -1.93 7.75
C LYS A 74 -22.18 -3.27 7.62
N GLU A 75 -22.70 -4.13 6.78
CA GLU A 75 -22.08 -5.42 6.44
C GLU A 75 -20.86 -5.22 5.55
N TYR A 76 -19.72 -5.82 5.94
CA TYR A 76 -18.50 -5.81 5.13
C TYR A 76 -17.93 -7.23 5.00
N PRO A 77 -18.46 -8.05 4.06
CA PRO A 77 -18.04 -9.47 3.89
C PRO A 77 -16.55 -9.63 3.59
N ASN A 78 -15.92 -8.63 3.00
CA ASN A 78 -14.50 -8.66 2.62
C ASN A 78 -13.64 -7.70 3.48
N MET A 79 -13.95 -7.52 4.76
CA MET A 79 -13.17 -6.66 5.66
C MET A 79 -11.66 -6.95 5.63
N PRO A 80 -11.18 -8.20 5.64
CA PRO A 80 -9.74 -8.47 5.54
C PRO A 80 -9.11 -7.94 4.25
N GLY A 81 -9.85 -8.00 3.13
CA GLY A 81 -9.40 -7.43 1.86
C GLY A 81 -9.36 -5.90 1.86
N LEU A 82 -10.30 -5.25 2.53
CA LEU A 82 -10.31 -3.80 2.68
C LEU A 82 -9.12 -3.32 3.49
N LEU A 83 -8.81 -4.00 4.60
CA LEU A 83 -7.66 -3.69 5.46
C LEU A 83 -6.30 -4.04 4.83
N ALA A 84 -6.28 -4.79 3.73
CA ALA A 84 -5.07 -5.06 2.97
C ALA A 84 -4.66 -3.93 2.00
N ASP A 85 -5.49 -2.88 1.85
CA ASP A 85 -5.11 -1.70 1.06
C ASP A 85 -3.93 -0.96 1.72
N PRO A 86 -2.95 -0.47 0.94
CA PRO A 86 -1.82 0.30 1.46
C PRO A 86 -2.18 1.50 2.33
N LEU A 87 -3.41 1.98 2.26
CA LEU A 87 -3.91 3.04 3.14
C LEU A 87 -3.90 2.65 4.62
N PHE A 88 -4.06 1.35 4.91
CA PHE A 88 -4.11 0.80 6.26
C PHE A 88 -2.79 0.14 6.69
N LEU A 89 -1.66 0.58 6.12
CA LEU A 89 -0.34 0.13 6.58
C LEU A 89 -0.14 0.42 8.07
N ILE A 90 0.34 -0.57 8.79
CA ILE A 90 0.53 -0.48 10.24
C ILE A 90 1.83 0.26 10.55
N VAL A 91 1.70 1.37 11.26
CA VAL A 91 2.80 2.27 11.67
C VAL A 91 2.78 2.52 13.18
N ASP A 92 3.95 2.82 13.76
CA ASP A 92 4.06 3.22 15.17
C ASP A 92 3.56 4.67 15.35
N VAL A 93 2.27 4.80 15.63
CA VAL A 93 1.60 6.10 15.86
C VAL A 93 2.20 6.83 17.07
N GLN A 94 2.71 6.09 18.07
CA GLN A 94 3.35 6.72 19.21
C GLN A 94 4.62 7.46 18.82
N ALA A 95 5.39 6.93 17.87
CA ALA A 95 6.57 7.64 17.36
C ALA A 95 6.21 8.98 16.69
N GLU A 96 5.06 9.07 15.98
CA GLU A 96 4.57 10.33 15.43
C GLU A 96 4.17 11.32 16.56
N LYS A 97 3.50 10.83 17.60
CA LYS A 97 3.13 11.63 18.78
C LYS A 97 4.35 12.14 19.56
N ASP A 98 5.41 11.34 19.58
CA ASP A 98 6.71 11.68 20.20
C ASP A 98 7.55 12.65 19.35
N GLY A 99 7.01 13.13 18.21
CA GLY A 99 7.60 14.19 17.40
C GLY A 99 8.26 13.74 16.09
N ARG A 100 8.22 12.43 15.75
CA ARG A 100 8.75 11.97 14.46
C ARG A 100 7.91 12.48 13.30
N ASN A 101 8.54 13.13 12.35
CA ASN A 101 7.88 13.64 11.15
C ASN A 101 7.86 12.59 10.05
N PHE A 102 6.74 11.87 9.89
CA PHE A 102 6.61 10.81 8.89
C PHE A 102 6.76 11.28 7.44
N ALA A 103 6.48 12.54 7.15
CA ALA A 103 6.65 13.10 5.81
C ALA A 103 8.12 13.37 5.45
N LYS A 104 8.99 13.58 6.46
CA LYS A 104 10.41 13.87 6.26
C LYS A 104 11.31 12.67 6.56
N GLU A 105 10.99 11.94 7.62
CA GLU A 105 11.83 10.86 8.17
C GLU A 105 11.31 9.46 7.82
N GLY A 106 10.15 9.39 7.17
CA GLY A 106 9.43 8.14 6.91
C GLY A 106 8.78 7.56 8.18
N PRO A 107 7.74 6.72 8.00
CA PRO A 107 7.08 6.05 9.11
C PRO A 107 7.95 4.94 9.70
N ILE A 108 7.71 4.63 10.98
CA ILE A 108 8.19 3.40 11.61
C ILE A 108 7.14 2.33 11.35
N GLY A 109 7.42 1.42 10.43
CA GLY A 109 6.53 0.35 9.98
C GLY A 109 6.98 -1.03 10.44
N THR A 110 6.34 -2.07 9.91
CA THR A 110 6.59 -3.48 10.21
C THR A 110 7.26 -4.25 9.06
N GLY A 111 7.58 -3.53 7.98
CA GLY A 111 8.11 -4.12 6.74
C GLY A 111 9.58 -4.50 6.80
N PRO A 112 10.07 -5.17 5.73
CA PRO A 112 11.45 -5.65 5.64
C PRO A 112 12.51 -4.55 5.55
N TYR A 113 12.10 -3.32 5.20
CA TYR A 113 13.01 -2.19 5.02
C TYR A 113 12.59 -0.99 5.85
N VAL A 114 13.57 -0.20 6.28
CA VAL A 114 13.44 1.05 7.03
C VAL A 114 13.84 2.20 6.13
N VAL A 115 13.01 3.22 6.03
CA VAL A 115 13.32 4.45 5.29
C VAL A 115 14.46 5.19 6.00
N LYS A 116 15.50 5.52 5.27
CA LYS A 116 16.67 6.31 5.73
C LYS A 116 16.59 7.74 5.22
N SER A 117 16.22 7.90 3.96
CA SER A 117 15.94 9.20 3.38
C SER A 117 14.76 9.10 2.40
N PHE A 118 14.03 10.20 2.28
CA PHE A 118 12.88 10.28 1.38
C PHE A 118 12.81 11.70 0.80
N THR A 119 13.00 11.80 -0.51
CA THR A 119 12.86 13.04 -1.28
C THR A 119 11.87 12.84 -2.41
N LYS A 120 11.65 13.86 -3.23
CA LYS A 120 10.83 13.72 -4.45
C LYS A 120 11.52 12.87 -5.51
N GLU A 121 12.85 12.88 -5.51
CA GLU A 121 13.68 12.23 -6.52
C GLU A 121 13.92 10.76 -6.19
N ARG A 122 13.99 10.39 -4.89
CA ARG A 122 14.26 9.01 -4.47
C ARG A 122 13.92 8.72 -3.02
N ALA A 123 13.72 7.44 -2.74
CA ALA A 123 13.73 6.89 -1.40
C ALA A 123 14.94 5.96 -1.21
N GLU A 124 15.64 6.10 -0.09
CA GLU A 124 16.72 5.22 0.32
C GLU A 124 16.28 4.43 1.56
N MET A 125 16.48 3.13 1.52
CA MET A 125 16.06 2.22 2.58
C MET A 125 17.17 1.28 2.95
N ALA A 126 17.20 0.86 4.23
CA ALA A 126 18.08 -0.19 4.74
C ALA A 126 17.26 -1.37 5.26
N ALA A 127 17.86 -2.55 5.28
CA ALA A 127 17.27 -3.73 5.86
C ALA A 127 16.82 -3.47 7.31
N ASN A 128 15.62 -3.95 7.64
CA ASN A 128 15.07 -3.90 8.98
C ASN A 128 15.61 -5.07 9.80
N GLU A 129 16.51 -4.81 10.74
CA GLU A 129 17.10 -5.82 11.62
C GLU A 129 16.07 -6.48 12.55
N ASN A 130 14.94 -5.80 12.78
CA ASN A 130 13.82 -6.31 13.58
C ASN A 130 12.74 -6.98 12.74
N TYR A 131 13.01 -7.26 11.45
CA TYR A 131 12.02 -7.88 10.59
C TYR A 131 11.66 -9.29 11.08
N TRP A 132 10.39 -9.51 11.30
CA TRP A 132 9.84 -10.67 11.99
C TRP A 132 9.64 -11.90 11.08
N ASP A 133 9.64 -11.70 9.77
CA ASP A 133 9.33 -12.76 8.78
C ASP A 133 10.57 -13.14 7.95
N GLY A 134 11.68 -13.38 8.63
CA GLY A 134 12.88 -13.96 8.06
C GLY A 134 13.97 -12.97 7.65
N THR A 135 14.85 -13.42 6.76
CA THR A 135 16.02 -12.67 6.34
C THR A 135 15.69 -11.75 5.17
N VAL A 136 16.13 -10.51 5.27
CA VAL A 136 15.98 -9.53 4.19
C VAL A 136 17.10 -9.73 3.16
N PRO A 137 16.79 -9.92 1.86
CA PRO A 137 17.79 -10.33 0.86
C PRO A 137 18.81 -9.24 0.53
N PHE A 138 18.42 -7.96 0.57
CA PHE A 138 19.30 -6.83 0.26
C PHE A 138 19.53 -5.98 1.49
N LYS A 139 20.78 -5.52 1.71
CA LYS A 139 21.11 -4.64 2.84
C LYS A 139 20.56 -3.23 2.65
N THR A 140 20.52 -2.76 1.41
CA THR A 140 20.04 -1.44 1.01
C THR A 140 19.18 -1.55 -0.21
N VAL A 141 18.20 -0.67 -0.32
CA VAL A 141 17.33 -0.51 -1.50
C VAL A 141 17.19 0.97 -1.80
N GLU A 142 17.42 1.35 -3.04
CA GLU A 142 17.15 2.68 -3.55
C GLU A 142 15.99 2.63 -4.53
N ILE A 143 15.04 3.55 -4.40
CA ILE A 143 13.90 3.69 -5.31
C ILE A 143 13.95 5.08 -5.92
N PRO A 144 14.58 5.25 -7.10
CA PRO A 144 14.53 6.52 -7.82
C PRO A 144 13.12 6.75 -8.39
N SER A 145 12.66 8.01 -8.35
CA SER A 145 11.41 8.43 -8.99
C SER A 145 11.69 8.83 -10.43
N ILE A 146 11.30 7.99 -11.38
CA ILE A 146 11.49 8.23 -12.82
C ILE A 146 10.10 8.29 -13.46
N ASP A 147 9.60 9.50 -13.71
CA ASP A 147 8.22 9.72 -14.18
C ASP A 147 8.04 9.31 -15.66
N ASP A 148 9.03 9.60 -16.51
CA ASP A 148 8.97 9.26 -17.92
C ASP A 148 9.18 7.75 -18.17
N PRO A 149 8.25 7.05 -18.83
CA PRO A 149 8.33 5.60 -19.02
C PRO A 149 9.49 5.18 -19.93
N ASN A 150 9.89 6.00 -20.93
CA ASN A 150 11.01 5.68 -21.80
C ASN A 150 12.33 5.78 -21.02
N THR A 151 12.50 6.85 -20.24
CA THR A 151 13.67 7.02 -19.36
C THR A 151 13.77 5.87 -18.36
N ARG A 152 12.64 5.43 -17.81
CA ARG A 152 12.60 4.30 -16.86
C ARG A 152 13.01 2.98 -17.53
N ALA A 153 12.56 2.73 -18.78
CA ALA A 153 12.98 1.57 -19.56
C ALA A 153 14.47 1.62 -19.89
N LEU A 154 14.98 2.78 -20.30
CA LEU A 154 16.41 2.97 -20.60
C LEU A 154 17.29 2.78 -19.36
N SER A 155 16.88 3.25 -18.19
CA SER A 155 17.63 3.05 -16.94
C SER A 155 17.73 1.56 -16.57
N LEU A 156 16.70 0.76 -16.85
CA LEU A 156 16.78 -0.69 -16.67
C LEU A 156 17.72 -1.32 -17.72
N GLN A 157 17.66 -0.86 -18.95
CA GLN A 157 18.50 -1.39 -20.05
C GLN A 157 19.98 -1.08 -19.85
N SER A 158 20.31 0.12 -19.32
CA SER A 158 21.69 0.52 -19.01
C SER A 158 22.25 -0.14 -17.75
N GLY A 159 21.38 -0.66 -16.88
CA GLY A 159 21.76 -1.22 -15.57
C GLY A 159 21.87 -0.18 -14.46
N ASP A 160 21.34 1.04 -14.66
CA ASP A 160 21.26 2.06 -13.61
C ASP A 160 20.24 1.68 -12.52
N VAL A 161 19.27 0.82 -12.88
CA VAL A 161 18.34 0.19 -11.94
C VAL A 161 18.25 -1.31 -12.23
N ASP A 162 18.05 -2.10 -11.19
CA ASP A 162 17.92 -3.56 -11.27
C ASP A 162 16.48 -4.01 -11.55
N MET A 163 15.51 -3.17 -11.24
CA MET A 163 14.08 -3.44 -11.43
C MET A 163 13.33 -2.18 -11.85
N ALA A 164 12.44 -2.30 -12.80
CA ALA A 164 11.55 -1.23 -13.20
C ALA A 164 10.08 -1.73 -13.17
N VAL A 165 9.18 -0.90 -12.65
CA VAL A 165 7.75 -1.17 -12.62
C VAL A 165 7.01 -0.21 -13.55
N ASN A 166 5.83 -0.63 -14.01
CA ASN A 166 5.00 0.16 -14.93
C ASN A 166 5.75 0.52 -16.24
N ILE A 167 6.42 -0.46 -16.83
CA ILE A 167 6.95 -0.34 -18.20
C ILE A 167 5.73 -0.29 -19.14
N GLY A 168 5.76 0.67 -20.04
CA GLY A 168 4.67 0.86 -21.01
C GLY A 168 4.63 -0.24 -22.09
N PRO A 169 3.46 -0.46 -22.70
CA PRO A 169 3.34 -1.46 -23.78
C PRO A 169 4.30 -1.21 -24.97
N GLY A 170 4.67 0.04 -25.22
CA GLY A 170 5.62 0.41 -26.29
C GLY A 170 7.05 -0.01 -26.00
N GLU A 171 7.45 -0.01 -24.73
CA GLU A 171 8.82 -0.29 -24.29
C GLU A 171 9.04 -1.76 -23.91
N ILE A 172 7.99 -2.54 -23.68
CA ILE A 172 8.08 -3.93 -23.22
C ILE A 172 8.85 -4.81 -24.23
N GLY A 173 8.73 -4.51 -25.51
CA GLY A 173 9.46 -5.20 -26.59
C GLY A 173 10.98 -5.08 -26.50
N LEU A 174 11.52 -4.10 -25.76
CA LEU A 174 12.97 -3.95 -25.54
C LEU A 174 13.54 -5.07 -24.64
N PHE A 175 12.70 -5.73 -23.88
CA PHE A 175 13.07 -6.71 -22.87
C PHE A 175 12.63 -8.12 -23.21
N GLN A 176 11.56 -8.28 -24.01
CA GLN A 176 11.05 -9.58 -24.42
C GLN A 176 12.06 -10.32 -25.30
N GLY A 177 12.27 -11.61 -25.00
CA GLY A 177 13.22 -12.46 -25.74
C GLY A 177 14.70 -12.18 -25.44
N ASN A 178 15.00 -11.36 -24.44
CA ASN A 178 16.36 -11.12 -23.97
C ASN A 178 16.58 -11.78 -22.61
N ASP A 179 17.42 -12.80 -22.58
CA ASP A 179 17.70 -13.62 -21.36
C ASP A 179 18.29 -12.83 -20.19
N LYS A 180 18.73 -11.58 -20.41
CA LYS A 180 19.19 -10.70 -19.33
C LYS A 180 18.05 -10.14 -18.50
N PHE A 181 16.82 -10.16 -19.02
CA PHE A 181 15.66 -9.54 -18.37
C PHE A 181 14.55 -10.57 -18.13
N LYS A 182 13.93 -10.47 -16.99
CA LYS A 182 12.67 -11.17 -16.70
C LYS A 182 11.54 -10.16 -16.81
N VAL A 183 10.57 -10.45 -17.66
CA VAL A 183 9.34 -9.65 -17.79
C VAL A 183 8.20 -10.37 -17.08
N ASP A 184 7.63 -9.74 -16.08
CA ASP A 184 6.44 -10.25 -15.36
C ASP A 184 5.24 -9.37 -15.74
N GLU A 185 4.26 -9.97 -16.41
CA GLU A 185 2.99 -9.34 -16.76
C GLU A 185 1.89 -9.88 -15.86
N ILE A 186 1.15 -8.97 -15.21
CA ILE A 186 0.06 -9.33 -14.31
C ILE A 186 -1.24 -8.73 -14.84
N ALA A 187 -2.23 -9.58 -15.11
CA ALA A 187 -3.58 -9.15 -15.43
C ALA A 187 -4.13 -8.29 -14.28
N SER A 188 -4.63 -7.12 -14.59
CA SER A 188 -5.12 -6.19 -13.59
C SER A 188 -6.57 -5.78 -13.86
N LEU A 189 -7.26 -5.32 -12.81
CA LEU A 189 -8.60 -4.71 -12.92
C LEU A 189 -8.55 -3.22 -13.26
N ARG A 190 -7.38 -2.71 -13.67
CA ARG A 190 -7.24 -1.30 -14.06
C ARG A 190 -8.01 -1.05 -15.36
N VAL A 191 -8.87 -0.06 -15.32
CA VAL A 191 -9.62 0.43 -16.49
C VAL A 191 -9.15 1.84 -16.79
N VAL A 192 -8.84 2.12 -18.05
CA VAL A 192 -8.59 3.48 -18.54
C VAL A 192 -9.91 4.03 -19.05
N LEU A 193 -10.36 5.13 -18.44
CA LEU A 193 -11.63 5.77 -18.78
C LEU A 193 -11.38 7.20 -19.26
N ALA A 194 -12.01 7.57 -20.36
CA ALA A 194 -12.16 8.96 -20.75
C ALA A 194 -13.41 9.55 -20.06
N ARG A 195 -13.22 10.46 -19.11
CA ARG A 195 -14.32 11.21 -18.51
C ARG A 195 -14.66 12.41 -19.40
N ILE A 196 -15.81 12.38 -20.02
CA ILE A 196 -16.28 13.45 -20.89
C ILE A 196 -16.91 14.57 -20.04
N ASN A 197 -16.43 15.79 -20.22
CA ASN A 197 -17.07 16.98 -19.65
C ASN A 197 -18.31 17.33 -20.49
N GLN A 198 -19.51 17.12 -19.94
CA GLN A 198 -20.79 17.41 -20.59
C GLN A 198 -21.18 18.91 -20.58
N LYS A 199 -20.31 19.78 -20.04
CA LYS A 199 -20.47 21.24 -20.15
C LYS A 199 -19.75 21.72 -21.42
N GLY A 200 -20.42 22.48 -22.26
CA GLY A 200 -19.89 22.96 -23.53
C GLY A 200 -20.26 22.07 -24.73
N ILE A 201 -19.41 21.99 -25.75
CA ILE A 201 -19.71 21.32 -27.04
C ILE A 201 -20.02 19.82 -26.86
N LEU A 202 -19.45 19.15 -25.89
CA LEU A 202 -19.71 17.74 -25.56
C LEU A 202 -21.00 17.55 -24.75
N GLY A 203 -21.74 18.62 -24.47
CA GLY A 203 -23.11 18.56 -23.96
C GLY A 203 -24.12 18.01 -24.99
N ASP A 204 -23.87 18.13 -26.29
CA ASP A 204 -24.67 17.57 -27.36
C ASP A 204 -24.45 16.06 -27.52
N ASP A 205 -25.52 15.27 -27.55
CA ASP A 205 -25.46 13.81 -27.59
C ASP A 205 -24.85 13.30 -28.91
N LYS A 206 -25.10 14.00 -30.04
CA LYS A 206 -24.54 13.62 -31.34
C LYS A 206 -23.04 13.86 -31.40
N VAL A 207 -22.58 14.96 -30.81
CA VAL A 207 -21.15 15.27 -30.74
C VAL A 207 -20.43 14.25 -29.83
N ARG A 208 -21.04 13.86 -28.70
CA ARG A 208 -20.48 12.79 -27.86
C ARG A 208 -20.42 11.46 -28.59
N ALA A 209 -21.48 11.09 -29.30
CA ALA A 209 -21.49 9.85 -30.08
C ALA A 209 -20.35 9.82 -31.12
N ALA A 210 -20.13 10.94 -31.83
CA ALA A 210 -19.08 11.05 -32.82
C ALA A 210 -17.63 10.98 -32.25
N VAL A 211 -17.45 11.30 -30.96
CA VAL A 211 -16.12 11.20 -30.28
C VAL A 211 -15.85 9.78 -29.77
N ILE A 212 -16.91 8.98 -29.55
CA ILE A 212 -16.81 7.62 -29.00
C ILE A 212 -16.74 6.56 -30.12
N SER A 213 -17.25 6.91 -31.31
CA SER A 213 -17.18 6.04 -32.51
C SER A 213 -15.77 6.02 -33.11
#